data_9d1c392b0de1c0824d4a37388bc19741
#
_entry.id   9d1c392b0de1c0824d4a37388bc19741
#
_cell.length_a   1.000
_cell.length_b   1.000
_cell.length_c   1.000
_cell.angle_alpha   90.00
_cell.angle_beta   90.00
_cell.angle_gamma   90.00
#
_symmetry.space_group_name_H-M   'P 1'
#
loop_
_entity.id
_entity.type
_entity.pdbx_description
1 polymer ?
#
loop_
_entity_poly.entity_id
_entity_poly.type
_entity_poly.pdbx_seq_one_letter_code
_entity_poly.pdbx_strand_id
1 'polypeptide(L)'
;KRLKKMKKTLALIMVAMMAVGCFAQLPSVTLKNIDGKTVDTAKLNNDGKPFIISFFATWCKPCQRELDAIHEQIVDWEEETGVKVIAVSIDQGQNVDKVKPLVDSKGWEYEVLLDPNGDFNRAMNVNGTVPTVFVIDGKGKIVDRRSGYVDGSEQHLIEKVRELVK
;
A
#
# COMPACT_ATOMS: atom_id res chain seq x y z
N LYS A 1 -50.54 3.02 23.60
CA LYS A 1 -49.27 2.52 24.20
C LYS A 1 -48.43 1.65 23.24
N ARG A 2 -49.03 0.79 22.39
CA ARG A 2 -48.28 -0.06 21.42
C ARG A 2 -47.58 0.73 20.32
N LEU A 3 -48.21 1.76 19.73
CA LEU A 3 -47.57 2.59 18.68
C LEU A 3 -46.34 3.40 19.15
N LYS A 4 -46.33 3.88 20.41
CA LYS A 4 -45.18 4.56 20.99
C LYS A 4 -43.98 3.63 21.21
N LYS A 5 -44.21 2.36 21.53
CA LYS A 5 -43.19 1.33 21.70
C LYS A 5 -42.55 0.95 20.36
N MET A 6 -43.37 0.80 19.29
CA MET A 6 -42.89 0.50 17.94
C MET A 6 -42.04 1.63 17.36
N LYS A 7 -42.41 2.91 17.58
CA LYS A 7 -41.61 4.06 17.10
C LYS A 7 -40.23 4.15 17.80
N LYS A 8 -40.15 3.78 19.08
CA LYS A 8 -38.86 3.75 19.81
C LYS A 8 -37.98 2.58 19.37
N THR A 9 -38.53 1.41 19.07
CA THR A 9 -37.75 0.27 18.55
C THR A 9 -37.30 0.51 17.12
N LEU A 10 -38.11 1.15 16.26
CA LEU A 10 -37.67 1.53 14.91
C LEU A 10 -36.53 2.57 14.92
N ALA A 11 -36.59 3.55 15.84
CA ALA A 11 -35.57 4.54 16.00
C ALA A 11 -34.22 3.95 16.52
N LEU A 12 -34.30 2.94 17.41
CA LEU A 12 -33.10 2.24 17.89
C LEU A 12 -32.45 1.37 16.79
N ILE A 13 -33.23 0.78 15.90
CA ILE A 13 -32.74 -0.04 14.78
C ILE A 13 -32.09 0.88 13.72
N MET A 14 -32.64 2.09 13.50
CA MET A 14 -32.05 3.06 12.55
C MET A 14 -30.69 3.63 13.04
N VAL A 15 -30.50 3.76 14.35
CA VAL A 15 -29.22 4.24 14.92
C VAL A 15 -28.15 3.15 14.90
N ALA A 16 -28.51 1.87 14.96
CA ALA A 16 -27.57 0.76 14.90
C ALA A 16 -27.00 0.50 13.47
N MET A 17 -27.64 1.02 12.42
CA MET A 17 -27.15 0.89 11.03
C MET A 17 -26.14 1.95 10.59
N MET A 18 -25.85 2.97 11.41
CA MET A 18 -24.93 4.05 11.03
C MET A 18 -23.47 3.84 11.49
N ALA A 19 -23.13 2.68 12.04
CA ALA A 19 -21.76 2.34 12.39
C ALA A 19 -21.08 1.45 11.35
N VAL A 20 -21.35 1.68 10.04
CA VAL A 20 -20.44 1.22 9.00
C VAL A 20 -19.27 2.21 9.02
N GLY A 21 -18.26 1.87 9.81
CA GLY A 21 -17.02 2.60 9.81
C GLY A 21 -16.54 2.73 8.36
N CYS A 22 -16.41 3.95 7.86
CA CYS A 22 -15.76 4.24 6.60
C CYS A 22 -14.28 3.90 6.77
N PHE A 23 -13.93 2.62 6.66
CA PHE A 23 -12.55 2.19 6.56
C PHE A 23 -12.06 2.72 5.22
N ALA A 24 -11.06 3.58 5.23
CA ALA A 24 -10.39 4.03 4.03
C ALA A 24 -9.77 2.81 3.35
N GLN A 25 -10.52 2.20 2.44
CA GLN A 25 -10.03 1.15 1.57
C GLN A 25 -9.13 1.76 0.51
N LEU A 26 -8.18 0.97 -0.01
CA LEU A 26 -7.37 1.40 -1.13
C LEU A 26 -8.27 1.81 -2.31
N PRO A 27 -7.97 2.93 -2.98
CA PRO A 27 -8.74 3.35 -4.15
C PRO A 27 -8.62 2.32 -5.27
N SER A 28 -9.69 2.15 -6.05
CA SER A 28 -9.71 1.26 -7.22
C SER A 28 -9.12 1.96 -8.42
N VAL A 29 -7.95 1.51 -8.84
CA VAL A 29 -7.26 1.92 -10.07
C VAL A 29 -6.78 0.66 -10.78
N THR A 30 -6.96 0.61 -12.10
CA THR A 30 -6.45 -0.51 -12.90
C THR A 30 -5.03 -0.21 -13.36
N LEU A 31 -4.07 -0.97 -12.87
CA LEU A 31 -2.66 -0.90 -13.24
C LEU A 31 -2.21 -2.19 -13.92
N LYS A 32 -0.99 -2.18 -14.44
CA LYS A 32 -0.29 -3.40 -14.87
C LYS A 32 0.95 -3.58 -14.00
N ASN A 33 1.31 -4.83 -13.73
CA ASN A 33 2.63 -5.14 -13.20
C ASN A 33 3.69 -5.16 -14.33
N ILE A 34 4.96 -5.28 -13.95
CA ILE A 34 6.09 -5.32 -14.91
C ILE A 34 6.06 -6.51 -15.87
N ASP A 35 5.24 -7.54 -15.60
CA ASP A 35 5.02 -8.70 -16.47
C ASP A 35 3.76 -8.57 -17.33
N GLY A 36 3.09 -7.41 -17.30
CA GLY A 36 1.91 -7.09 -18.10
C GLY A 36 0.58 -7.56 -17.53
N LYS A 37 0.56 -8.19 -16.35
CA LYS A 37 -0.67 -8.63 -15.68
C LYS A 37 -1.45 -7.42 -15.16
N THR A 38 -2.75 -7.41 -15.41
CA THR A 38 -3.66 -6.37 -14.91
C THR A 38 -4.00 -6.60 -13.44
N VAL A 39 -3.93 -5.52 -12.63
CA VAL A 39 -4.18 -5.49 -11.20
C VAL A 39 -5.13 -4.35 -10.87
N ASP A 40 -6.17 -4.62 -10.09
CA ASP A 40 -7.04 -3.60 -9.47
C ASP A 40 -6.50 -3.30 -8.06
N THR A 41 -6.09 -2.07 -7.82
CA THR A 41 -5.44 -1.68 -6.57
C THR A 41 -6.35 -1.80 -5.33
N ALA A 42 -7.68 -1.71 -5.50
CA ALA A 42 -8.63 -1.97 -4.42
C ALA A 42 -8.65 -3.45 -3.96
N LYS A 43 -8.12 -4.36 -4.79
CA LYS A 43 -8.04 -5.80 -4.50
C LYS A 43 -6.67 -6.24 -3.98
N LEU A 44 -5.73 -5.31 -3.84
CA LEU A 44 -4.45 -5.60 -3.22
C LEU A 44 -4.68 -6.09 -1.79
N ASN A 45 -4.11 -7.25 -1.48
CA ASN A 45 -4.21 -7.86 -0.16
C ASN A 45 -3.01 -8.79 0.05
N ASN A 46 -2.87 -9.26 1.27
CA ASN A 46 -1.86 -10.24 1.67
C ASN A 46 -2.48 -11.33 2.56
N ASP A 47 -3.62 -11.89 2.14
CA ASP A 47 -4.31 -12.98 2.83
C ASP A 47 -4.57 -12.71 4.32
N GLY A 48 -5.02 -11.48 4.61
CA GLY A 48 -5.30 -11.03 5.97
C GLY A 48 -4.08 -10.60 6.79
N LYS A 49 -2.89 -10.59 6.19
CA LYS A 49 -1.64 -10.11 6.80
C LYS A 49 -1.34 -8.68 6.36
N PRO A 50 -0.55 -7.91 7.11
CA PRO A 50 -0.10 -6.59 6.70
C PRO A 50 0.74 -6.63 5.42
N PHE A 51 0.76 -5.51 4.69
CA PHE A 51 1.63 -5.32 3.55
C PHE A 51 2.06 -3.85 3.43
N ILE A 52 3.11 -3.61 2.67
CA ILE A 52 3.70 -2.30 2.45
C ILE A 52 3.53 -1.92 0.98
N ILE A 53 3.12 -0.68 0.71
CA ILE A 53 3.11 -0.08 -0.63
C ILE A 53 4.16 1.02 -0.66
N SER A 54 5.19 0.90 -1.52
CA SER A 54 6.22 1.92 -1.72
C SER A 54 6.11 2.53 -3.11
N PHE A 55 5.85 3.83 -3.19
CA PHE A 55 5.89 4.60 -4.42
C PHE A 55 7.31 5.06 -4.71
N PHE A 56 7.79 4.78 -5.92
CA PHE A 56 9.14 5.10 -6.36
C PHE A 56 9.18 5.56 -7.82
N ALA A 57 10.35 6.02 -8.26
CA ALA A 57 10.65 6.24 -9.67
C ALA A 57 12.10 5.82 -9.97
N THR A 58 12.36 5.46 -11.22
CA THR A 58 13.70 5.02 -11.67
C THR A 58 14.78 6.09 -11.50
N TRP A 59 14.41 7.35 -11.57
CA TRP A 59 15.30 8.51 -11.37
C TRP A 59 15.46 8.93 -9.90
N CYS A 60 14.72 8.32 -8.98
CA CYS A 60 14.73 8.66 -7.55
C CYS A 60 15.75 7.83 -6.78
N LYS A 61 16.93 8.40 -6.51
CA LYS A 61 18.01 7.72 -5.78
C LYS A 61 17.66 7.37 -4.33
N PRO A 62 17.00 8.24 -3.53
CA PRO A 62 16.53 7.85 -2.21
C PRO A 62 15.55 6.67 -2.23
N CYS A 63 14.66 6.58 -3.25
CA CYS A 63 13.75 5.46 -3.43
C CYS A 63 14.50 4.14 -3.64
N GLN A 64 15.53 4.17 -4.49
CA GLN A 64 16.36 2.99 -4.74
C GLN A 64 17.05 2.51 -3.46
N ARG A 65 17.61 3.43 -2.65
CA ARG A 65 18.24 3.08 -1.37
C ARG A 65 17.23 2.48 -0.39
N GLU A 66 16.02 3.04 -0.29
CA GLU A 66 14.97 2.49 0.56
C GLU A 66 14.59 1.07 0.13
N LEU A 67 14.34 0.86 -1.16
CA LEU A 67 13.97 -0.46 -1.69
C LEU A 67 15.13 -1.45 -1.57
N ASP A 68 16.38 -1.03 -1.75
CA ASP A 68 17.56 -1.87 -1.51
C ASP A 68 17.63 -2.30 -0.03
N ALA A 69 17.48 -1.35 0.91
CA ALA A 69 17.52 -1.63 2.35
C ALA A 69 16.37 -2.55 2.82
N ILE A 70 15.18 -2.40 2.23
CA ILE A 70 14.06 -3.32 2.48
C ILE A 70 14.38 -4.70 1.89
N HIS A 71 14.93 -4.76 0.68
CA HIS A 71 15.26 -6.02 0.00
C HIS A 71 16.24 -6.88 0.80
N GLU A 72 17.23 -6.26 1.44
CA GLU A 72 18.21 -6.95 2.28
C GLU A 72 17.58 -7.63 3.50
N GLN A 73 16.40 -7.20 3.93
CA GLN A 73 15.75 -7.63 5.17
C GLN A 73 14.40 -8.33 4.95
N ILE A 74 13.86 -8.30 3.73
CA ILE A 74 12.47 -8.71 3.46
C ILE A 74 12.22 -10.18 3.80
N VAL A 75 13.19 -11.06 3.59
CA VAL A 75 13.06 -12.48 3.91
C VAL A 75 12.82 -12.68 5.41
N ASP A 76 13.62 -12.02 6.25
CA ASP A 76 13.45 -12.08 7.71
C ASP A 76 12.11 -11.48 8.16
N TRP A 77 11.70 -10.37 7.52
CA TRP A 77 10.42 -9.72 7.80
C TRP A 77 9.22 -10.59 7.42
N GLU A 78 9.31 -11.27 6.27
CA GLU A 78 8.28 -12.21 5.82
C GLU A 78 8.18 -13.44 6.74
N GLU A 79 9.31 -13.99 7.16
CA GLU A 79 9.34 -15.12 8.10
C GLU A 79 8.74 -14.74 9.46
N GLU A 80 9.05 -13.54 9.96
CA GLU A 80 8.58 -13.06 11.25
C GLU A 80 7.10 -12.67 11.25
N THR A 81 6.64 -11.96 10.22
CA THR A 81 5.34 -11.26 10.23
C THR A 81 4.41 -11.65 9.09
N GLY A 82 4.94 -12.29 8.06
CA GLY A 82 4.25 -12.56 6.81
C GLY A 82 4.01 -11.32 5.95
N VAL A 83 4.67 -10.18 6.24
CA VAL A 83 4.54 -8.95 5.45
C VAL A 83 5.00 -9.15 4.02
N LYS A 84 4.36 -8.47 3.07
CA LYS A 84 4.81 -8.36 1.69
C LYS A 84 5.02 -6.91 1.31
N VAL A 85 5.83 -6.67 0.29
CA VAL A 85 6.07 -5.35 -0.27
C VAL A 85 5.57 -5.31 -1.72
N ILE A 86 4.86 -4.25 -2.04
CA ILE A 86 4.41 -3.91 -3.40
C ILE A 86 5.04 -2.57 -3.74
N ALA A 87 5.90 -2.53 -4.74
CA ALA A 87 6.48 -1.30 -5.24
C ALA A 87 5.62 -0.74 -6.37
N VAL A 88 5.38 0.57 -6.39
CA VAL A 88 4.58 1.24 -7.42
C VAL A 88 5.44 2.30 -8.09
N SER A 89 5.77 2.09 -9.36
CA SER A 89 6.50 3.08 -10.16
C SER A 89 5.56 4.18 -10.62
N ILE A 90 5.97 5.43 -10.40
CA ILE A 90 5.33 6.62 -10.95
C ILE A 90 6.01 7.13 -12.23
N ASP A 91 6.90 6.34 -12.83
CA ASP A 91 7.56 6.68 -14.09
C ASP A 91 6.55 6.85 -15.21
N GLN A 92 6.76 7.84 -16.07
CA GLN A 92 5.86 8.21 -17.17
C GLN A 92 6.61 8.23 -18.52
N GLY A 93 5.86 8.10 -19.60
CA GLY A 93 6.40 8.12 -20.96
C GLY A 93 7.50 7.07 -21.15
N GLN A 94 8.62 7.46 -21.73
CA GLN A 94 9.75 6.57 -22.02
C GLN A 94 10.47 6.02 -20.77
N ASN A 95 10.24 6.62 -19.59
CA ASN A 95 10.86 6.13 -18.36
C ASN A 95 10.20 4.85 -17.85
N VAL A 96 8.96 4.56 -18.25
CA VAL A 96 8.27 3.31 -17.90
C VAL A 96 9.07 2.09 -18.34
N ASP A 97 9.69 2.15 -19.52
CA ASP A 97 10.50 1.06 -20.08
C ASP A 97 11.80 0.80 -19.30
N LYS A 98 12.20 1.75 -18.43
CA LYS A 98 13.39 1.61 -17.56
C LYS A 98 13.09 0.87 -16.26
N VAL A 99 11.81 0.70 -15.91
CA VAL A 99 11.42 0.11 -14.61
C VAL A 99 11.85 -1.34 -14.51
N LYS A 100 11.45 -2.17 -15.48
CA LYS A 100 11.80 -3.59 -15.45
C LYS A 100 13.32 -3.84 -15.47
N PRO A 101 14.11 -3.19 -16.36
CA PRO A 101 15.57 -3.31 -16.31
C PRO A 101 16.19 -2.88 -14.96
N LEU A 102 15.66 -1.85 -14.31
CA LEU A 102 16.12 -1.46 -12.99
C LEU A 102 15.82 -2.54 -11.96
N VAL A 103 14.58 -3.03 -11.91
CA VAL A 103 14.15 -4.09 -10.97
C VAL A 103 15.01 -5.34 -11.14
N ASP A 104 15.22 -5.78 -12.38
CA ASP A 104 16.05 -6.94 -12.69
C ASP A 104 17.52 -6.71 -12.27
N SER A 105 18.07 -5.52 -12.51
CA SER A 105 19.45 -5.19 -12.14
C SER A 105 19.70 -5.12 -10.64
N LYS A 106 18.65 -4.77 -9.89
CA LYS A 106 18.67 -4.70 -8.42
C LYS A 106 18.36 -6.05 -7.76
N GLY A 107 17.82 -7.00 -8.52
CA GLY A 107 17.36 -8.28 -8.00
C GLY A 107 16.16 -8.17 -7.06
N TRP A 108 15.38 -7.10 -7.15
CA TRP A 108 14.19 -6.91 -6.31
C TRP A 108 13.12 -7.94 -6.67
N GLU A 109 12.69 -8.73 -5.67
CA GLU A 109 11.66 -9.76 -5.83
C GLU A 109 10.25 -9.27 -5.45
N TYR A 110 10.07 -7.96 -5.31
CA TYR A 110 8.77 -7.36 -5.03
C TYR A 110 7.81 -7.52 -6.20
N GLU A 111 6.50 -7.54 -5.90
CA GLU A 111 5.52 -7.20 -6.93
C GLU A 111 5.68 -5.73 -7.30
N VAL A 112 5.88 -5.44 -8.58
CA VAL A 112 6.07 -4.08 -9.08
C VAL A 112 4.94 -3.70 -10.02
N LEU A 113 4.19 -2.65 -9.65
CA LEU A 113 3.11 -2.08 -10.44
C LEU A 113 3.60 -0.83 -11.17
N LEU A 114 3.02 -0.58 -12.34
CA LEU A 114 3.30 0.59 -13.18
C LEU A 114 2.11 1.54 -13.14
N ASP A 115 2.33 2.79 -12.75
CA ASP A 115 1.32 3.87 -12.72
C ASP A 115 1.70 4.99 -13.71
N PRO A 116 1.75 4.70 -15.04
CA PRO A 116 2.28 5.61 -16.04
C PRO A 116 1.44 6.87 -16.23
N ASN A 117 0.18 6.86 -15.80
CA ASN A 117 -0.71 8.00 -15.85
C ASN A 117 -0.78 8.75 -14.51
N GLY A 118 -0.19 8.21 -13.45
CA GLY A 118 -0.24 8.77 -12.11
C GLY A 118 -1.62 8.69 -11.44
N ASP A 119 -2.48 7.76 -11.89
CA ASP A 119 -3.85 7.66 -11.37
C ASP A 119 -3.87 7.17 -9.92
N PHE A 120 -3.08 6.13 -9.60
CA PHE A 120 -2.97 5.61 -8.25
C PHE A 120 -2.17 6.57 -7.35
N ASN A 121 -1.09 7.14 -7.87
CA ASN A 121 -0.31 8.19 -7.23
C ASN A 121 -1.20 9.36 -6.75
N ARG A 122 -2.09 9.85 -7.60
CA ARG A 122 -3.06 10.90 -7.23
C ARG A 122 -4.11 10.41 -6.25
N ALA A 123 -4.69 9.23 -6.49
CA ALA A 123 -5.73 8.64 -5.63
C ALA A 123 -5.23 8.38 -4.20
N MET A 124 -3.95 8.01 -4.04
CA MET A 124 -3.28 7.84 -2.76
C MET A 124 -2.71 9.15 -2.18
N ASN A 125 -2.96 10.27 -2.85
CA ASN A 125 -2.50 11.61 -2.45
C ASN A 125 -0.97 11.72 -2.29
N VAL A 126 -0.21 10.94 -3.07
CA VAL A 126 1.26 10.98 -3.12
C VAL A 126 1.74 12.19 -3.90
N ASN A 127 1.05 12.52 -5.01
CA ASN A 127 1.26 13.73 -5.82
C ASN A 127 2.73 13.91 -6.29
N GLY A 128 3.36 12.80 -6.69
CA GLY A 128 4.73 12.81 -7.19
C GLY A 128 5.81 12.91 -6.12
N THR A 129 5.47 12.96 -4.84
CA THR A 129 6.44 12.95 -3.73
C THR A 129 6.94 11.52 -3.52
N VAL A 130 8.17 11.23 -3.93
CA VAL A 130 8.78 9.90 -3.77
C VAL A 130 10.16 10.00 -3.07
N PRO A 131 10.53 8.99 -2.26
CA PRO A 131 9.69 7.85 -1.88
C PRO A 131 8.51 8.26 -0.98
N THR A 132 7.37 7.62 -1.16
CA THR A 132 6.26 7.63 -0.19
C THR A 132 5.83 6.20 0.05
N VAL A 133 5.80 5.82 1.32
CA VAL A 133 5.51 4.46 1.77
C VAL A 133 4.27 4.44 2.64
N PHE A 134 3.47 3.41 2.47
CA PHE A 134 2.29 3.14 3.28
C PHE A 134 2.41 1.77 3.93
N VAL A 135 2.02 1.65 5.18
CA VAL A 135 1.76 0.37 5.84
C VAL A 135 0.26 0.13 5.85
N ILE A 136 -0.15 -1.03 5.35
CA ILE A 136 -1.53 -1.44 5.22
C ILE A 136 -1.76 -2.64 6.14
N ASP A 137 -2.83 -2.61 6.93
CA ASP A 137 -3.19 -3.76 7.77
C ASP A 137 -3.83 -4.90 6.95
N GLY A 138 -4.05 -6.04 7.60
CA GLY A 138 -4.67 -7.21 6.95
C GLY A 138 -6.11 -7.02 6.48
N LYS A 139 -6.74 -5.88 6.79
CA LYS A 139 -8.09 -5.49 6.34
C LYS A 139 -8.07 -4.46 5.22
N GLY A 140 -6.89 -4.08 4.73
CA GLY A 140 -6.73 -3.08 3.68
C GLY A 140 -6.77 -1.63 4.17
N LYS A 141 -6.69 -1.39 5.48
CA LYS A 141 -6.65 -0.04 6.06
C LYS A 141 -5.23 0.50 6.08
N ILE A 142 -5.05 1.74 5.65
CA ILE A 142 -3.79 2.48 5.81
C ILE A 142 -3.61 2.81 7.30
N VAL A 143 -2.52 2.34 7.88
CA VAL A 143 -2.20 2.54 9.31
C VAL A 143 -0.98 3.41 9.54
N ASP A 144 -0.11 3.54 8.52
CA ASP A 144 1.02 4.47 8.55
C ASP A 144 1.33 5.00 7.15
N ARG A 145 1.88 6.22 7.09
CA ARG A 145 2.37 6.86 5.87
C ARG A 145 3.62 7.65 6.16
N ARG A 146 4.63 7.49 5.32
CA ARG A 146 5.87 8.27 5.39
C ARG A 146 6.28 8.75 4.00
N SER A 147 6.93 9.90 3.95
CA SER A 147 7.54 10.44 2.72
C SER A 147 8.98 10.83 2.98
N GLY A 148 9.85 10.59 1.99
CA GLY A 148 11.29 10.76 2.10
C GLY A 148 11.96 9.55 2.77
N TYR A 149 13.25 9.39 2.52
CA TYR A 149 14.07 8.31 3.05
C TYR A 149 15.41 8.83 3.60
N VAL A 150 15.74 8.39 4.79
CA VAL A 150 17.08 8.44 5.40
C VAL A 150 17.48 7.03 5.78
N ASP A 151 18.76 6.71 5.64
CA ASP A 151 19.29 5.37 5.90
C ASP A 151 18.91 4.91 7.32
N GLY A 152 18.35 3.70 7.42
CA GLY A 152 17.83 3.11 8.66
C GLY A 152 16.36 3.41 8.95
N SER A 153 15.72 4.32 8.19
CA SER A 153 14.31 4.67 8.43
C SER A 153 13.33 3.57 7.99
N GLU A 154 13.78 2.59 7.23
CA GLU A 154 13.00 1.38 6.87
C GLU A 154 12.65 0.54 8.10
N GLN A 155 13.44 0.62 9.18
CA GLN A 155 13.15 -0.08 10.45
C GLN A 155 11.80 0.32 11.05
N HIS A 156 11.38 1.56 10.85
CA HIS A 156 10.06 1.98 11.30
C HIS A 156 8.93 1.21 10.61
N LEU A 157 9.11 0.80 9.37
CA LEU A 157 8.09 0.05 8.62
C LEU A 157 7.84 -1.31 9.28
N ILE A 158 8.91 -2.04 9.59
CA ILE A 158 8.77 -3.35 10.22
C ILE A 158 8.28 -3.23 11.67
N GLU A 159 8.64 -2.18 12.40
CA GLU A 159 8.10 -1.91 13.73
C GLU A 159 6.57 -1.73 13.68
N LYS A 160 6.06 -0.95 12.70
CA LYS A 160 4.63 -0.79 12.47
C LYS A 160 3.93 -2.09 12.09
N VAL A 161 4.55 -2.89 11.24
CA VAL A 161 4.03 -4.21 10.87
C VAL A 161 3.97 -5.13 12.09
N ARG A 162 5.00 -5.15 12.94
CA ARG A 162 5.03 -5.95 14.17
C ARG A 162 3.91 -5.58 15.14
N GLU A 163 3.52 -4.29 15.22
CA GLU A 163 2.38 -3.84 16.02
C GLU A 163 1.05 -4.44 15.54
N LEU A 164 0.93 -4.75 14.23
CA LEU A 164 -0.30 -5.27 13.62
C LEU A 164 -0.46 -6.79 13.72
N VAL A 165 0.62 -7.53 13.99
CA VAL A 165 0.61 -9.01 14.03
C VAL A 165 0.72 -9.57 15.47
N LYS A 166 0.76 -8.69 16.46
CA LYS A 166 0.64 -9.04 17.90
C LYS A 166 -0.81 -9.33 18.23
#